data_014669e5677ec97333d430d91ffe17a4
#
_entry.id   014669e5677ec97333d430d91ffe17a4
#
_cell.length_a   1.000
_cell.length_b   1.000
_cell.length_c   1.000
_cell.angle_alpha   90.00
_cell.angle_beta   90.00
_cell.angle_gamma   90.00
#
_symmetry.space_group_name_H-M   'P 1'
#
loop_
_entity.id
_entity.type
_entity.pdbx_description
1 polymer ?
#
loop_
_entity_poly.entity_id
_entity_poly.type
_entity_poly.pdbx_seq_one_letter_code
_entity_poly.pdbx_strand_id
1 'polypeptide(L)'
;MQFHLSGFHPGDPRIHNPQARVVAPPIKRPLPSHCDVVIVGCSPAGLNLAAQLSQFRDIHTVITDLKDDRLTVGQADGMACRTLEMFQAYGFAEQVIQEAYGVNEVAFWKPDPSDLSHIARSSKIDDVEEDLSEMPHVIINQARIHDHFLNVMKHSAAETEPYYARKLIDLTVDHANEEYPVTLTFERAVTHSQFNREVETVRCKYAVGCDGARSQVRKSIGHELVGDALNQAWGVMDVLAVTDFPDIRLKTAIQST
;
A
#
# COMPACT_ATOMS: atom_id res chain seq x y z
N MET A 1 -0.90 16.91 -11.89
CA MET A 1 -2.06 16.04 -11.62
C MET A 1 -3.25 16.62 -12.38
N GLN A 2 -3.83 15.89 -13.30
CA GLN A 2 -5.03 16.33 -14.00
C GLN A 2 -6.24 15.64 -13.37
N PHE A 3 -7.05 16.42 -12.67
CA PHE A 3 -8.35 15.95 -12.19
C PHE A 3 -9.40 16.16 -13.29
N HIS A 4 -10.05 15.10 -13.69
CA HIS A 4 -11.22 15.13 -14.53
C HIS A 4 -12.47 14.93 -13.66
N LEU A 5 -13.62 15.44 -14.08
CA LEU A 5 -14.90 15.19 -13.40
C LEU A 5 -15.23 13.69 -13.26
N SER A 6 -14.62 12.87 -14.10
CA SER A 6 -14.73 11.42 -14.14
C SER A 6 -13.56 10.68 -13.46
N GLY A 7 -12.70 11.38 -12.73
CA GLY A 7 -11.53 10.83 -12.04
C GLY A 7 -10.20 11.04 -12.77
N PHE A 8 -9.17 10.38 -12.30
CA PHE A 8 -7.81 10.47 -12.85
C PHE A 8 -7.69 9.70 -14.16
N HIS A 9 -7.12 10.34 -15.18
CA HIS A 9 -6.78 9.71 -16.46
C HIS A 9 -5.24 9.72 -16.63
N PRO A 10 -4.57 8.56 -16.57
CA PRO A 10 -3.14 8.49 -16.80
C PRO A 10 -2.80 8.78 -18.27
N GLY A 11 -1.74 9.55 -18.48
CA GLY A 11 -1.16 9.73 -19.81
C GLY A 11 -0.23 8.60 -20.23
N ASP A 12 0.27 7.80 -19.29
CA ASP A 12 1.13 6.65 -19.57
C ASP A 12 0.30 5.41 -19.87
N PRO A 13 0.43 4.78 -21.08
CA PRO A 13 -0.34 3.59 -21.46
C PRO A 13 -0.03 2.36 -20.61
N ARG A 14 1.09 2.35 -19.85
CA ARG A 14 1.43 1.28 -18.91
C ARG A 14 0.66 1.38 -17.59
N ILE A 15 0.03 2.52 -17.34
CA ILE A 15 -0.73 2.76 -16.12
C ILE A 15 -2.21 2.49 -16.40
N HIS A 16 -2.81 1.58 -15.66
CA HIS A 16 -4.23 1.28 -15.83
C HIS A 16 -5.11 2.49 -15.51
N ASN A 17 -6.01 2.82 -16.43
CA ASN A 17 -7.04 3.82 -16.17
C ASN A 17 -7.97 3.30 -15.05
N PRO A 18 -8.12 4.02 -13.93
CA PRO A 18 -9.00 3.60 -12.83
C PRO A 18 -10.47 3.41 -13.25
N GLN A 19 -10.91 4.11 -14.30
CA GLN A 19 -12.28 4.01 -14.81
C GLN A 19 -12.51 2.86 -15.78
N ALA A 20 -11.46 2.36 -16.42
CA ALA A 20 -11.53 1.18 -17.29
C ALA A 20 -11.59 -0.13 -16.49
N ARG A 21 -11.71 -0.05 -15.17
CA ARG A 21 -11.85 -1.20 -14.29
C ARG A 21 -13.25 -1.81 -14.45
N VAL A 22 -13.40 -2.61 -15.47
CA VAL A 22 -14.29 -3.76 -15.33
C VAL A 22 -13.66 -4.57 -14.19
N VAL A 23 -14.35 -4.68 -13.06
CA VAL A 23 -13.96 -5.60 -11.98
C VAL A 23 -13.84 -6.96 -12.63
N ALA A 24 -12.62 -7.34 -13.01
CA ALA A 24 -12.37 -8.69 -13.47
C ALA A 24 -12.79 -9.60 -12.31
N PRO A 25 -13.61 -10.62 -12.56
CA PRO A 25 -13.97 -11.53 -11.48
C PRO A 25 -12.68 -12.02 -10.84
N PRO A 26 -12.62 -12.11 -9.49
CA PRO A 26 -11.41 -12.51 -8.80
C PRO A 26 -10.88 -13.79 -9.45
N ILE A 27 -9.58 -13.82 -9.72
CA ILE A 27 -8.95 -14.93 -10.43
C ILE A 27 -9.35 -16.22 -9.72
N LYS A 28 -10.17 -17.04 -10.40
CA LYS A 28 -10.75 -18.27 -9.82
C LYS A 28 -9.76 -19.42 -9.72
N ARG A 29 -8.46 -19.17 -9.93
CA ARG A 29 -7.46 -20.21 -9.78
C ARG A 29 -7.32 -20.62 -8.32
N PRO A 30 -7.25 -21.94 -8.02
CA PRO A 30 -6.96 -22.43 -6.68
C PRO A 30 -5.53 -22.05 -6.28
N LEU A 31 -5.28 -21.95 -4.96
CA LEU A 31 -3.93 -21.86 -4.45
C LEU A 31 -3.14 -23.14 -4.82
N PRO A 32 -1.83 -23.04 -5.12
CA PRO A 32 -0.99 -24.21 -5.28
C PRO A 32 -0.87 -24.98 -3.97
N SER A 33 -0.66 -26.29 -4.04
CA SER A 33 -0.46 -27.11 -2.84
C SER A 33 0.83 -26.79 -2.09
N HIS A 34 1.89 -26.37 -2.83
CA HIS A 34 3.21 -26.04 -2.29
C HIS A 34 3.81 -24.84 -3.03
N CYS A 35 4.62 -24.07 -2.32
CA CYS A 35 5.44 -22.99 -2.88
C CYS A 35 6.65 -22.71 -1.97
N ASP A 36 7.56 -21.83 -2.39
CA ASP A 36 8.70 -21.46 -1.56
C ASP A 36 8.31 -20.41 -0.54
N VAL A 37 7.58 -19.35 -0.97
CA VAL A 37 7.21 -18.22 -0.13
C VAL A 37 5.74 -17.90 -0.24
N VAL A 38 5.06 -17.77 0.89
CA VAL A 38 3.71 -17.19 0.97
C VAL A 38 3.79 -15.81 1.61
N ILE A 39 3.30 -14.80 0.92
CA ILE A 39 3.13 -13.44 1.43
C ILE A 39 1.65 -13.21 1.73
N VAL A 40 1.33 -12.89 2.97
CA VAL A 40 -0.04 -12.62 3.42
C VAL A 40 -0.27 -11.13 3.51
N GLY A 41 -1.06 -10.57 2.61
CA GLY A 41 -1.40 -9.15 2.51
C GLY A 41 -0.73 -8.44 1.33
N CYS A 42 -1.55 -7.89 0.41
CA CYS A 42 -1.14 -7.02 -0.68
C CYS A 42 -1.01 -5.56 -0.22
N SER A 43 -0.41 -5.32 0.95
CA SER A 43 -0.02 -4.00 1.40
C SER A 43 1.20 -3.50 0.60
N PRO A 44 1.60 -2.21 0.70
CA PRO A 44 2.85 -1.74 0.10
C PRO A 44 4.06 -2.61 0.46
N ALA A 45 4.14 -3.11 1.71
CA ALA A 45 5.20 -4.00 2.15
C ALA A 45 5.15 -5.36 1.45
N GLY A 46 3.95 -5.97 1.35
CA GLY A 46 3.77 -7.26 0.68
C GLY A 46 4.03 -7.19 -0.81
N LEU A 47 3.52 -6.15 -1.48
CA LEU A 47 3.74 -5.94 -2.91
C LEU A 47 5.19 -5.62 -3.23
N ASN A 48 5.89 -4.85 -2.37
CA ASN A 48 7.31 -4.60 -2.51
C ASN A 48 8.13 -5.90 -2.46
N LEU A 49 7.88 -6.75 -1.45
CA LEU A 49 8.53 -8.05 -1.35
C LEU A 49 8.20 -8.96 -2.54
N ALA A 50 6.93 -9.01 -2.94
CA ALA A 50 6.49 -9.81 -4.08
C ALA A 50 7.13 -9.34 -5.40
N ALA A 51 7.26 -8.03 -5.60
CA ALA A 51 7.92 -7.45 -6.77
C ALA A 51 9.42 -7.82 -6.83
N GLN A 52 10.10 -7.87 -5.68
CA GLN A 52 11.48 -8.37 -5.62
C GLN A 52 11.57 -9.85 -5.95
N LEU A 53 10.79 -10.69 -5.26
CA LEU A 53 10.84 -12.14 -5.44
C LEU A 53 10.41 -12.55 -6.85
N SER A 54 9.53 -11.80 -7.49
CA SER A 54 9.07 -12.07 -8.86
C SER A 54 10.16 -11.98 -9.93
N GLN A 55 11.32 -11.38 -9.62
CA GLN A 55 12.47 -11.37 -10.52
C GLN A 55 13.18 -12.73 -10.61
N PHE A 56 12.89 -13.66 -9.70
CA PHE A 56 13.54 -14.97 -9.62
C PHE A 56 12.54 -16.06 -10.03
N ARG A 57 12.80 -16.70 -11.19
CA ARG A 57 11.94 -17.77 -11.72
C ARG A 57 11.94 -19.04 -10.91
N ASP A 58 13.02 -19.29 -10.19
CA ASP A 58 13.27 -20.45 -9.34
C ASP A 58 12.68 -20.31 -7.93
N ILE A 59 12.14 -19.14 -7.58
CA ILE A 59 11.43 -18.90 -6.33
C ILE A 59 9.92 -18.84 -6.60
N HIS A 60 9.23 -19.90 -6.25
CA HIS A 60 7.77 -19.94 -6.38
C HIS A 60 7.12 -19.13 -5.26
N THR A 61 6.66 -17.91 -5.57
CA THR A 61 6.05 -17.00 -4.63
C THR A 61 4.53 -16.93 -4.81
N VAL A 62 3.80 -17.06 -3.72
CA VAL A 62 2.35 -16.83 -3.61
C VAL A 62 2.12 -15.59 -2.77
N ILE A 63 1.36 -14.62 -3.29
CA ILE A 63 0.90 -13.47 -2.50
C ILE A 63 -0.63 -13.47 -2.46
N THR A 64 -1.20 -13.26 -1.27
CA THR A 64 -2.65 -13.32 -1.02
C THR A 64 -3.17 -12.05 -0.38
N ASP A 65 -4.44 -11.73 -0.60
CA ASP A 65 -5.13 -10.67 0.16
C ASP A 65 -6.57 -11.10 0.50
N LEU A 66 -7.05 -10.64 1.65
CA LEU A 66 -8.43 -10.87 2.08
C LEU A 66 -9.45 -10.06 1.25
N LYS A 67 -9.02 -8.95 0.64
CA LYS A 67 -9.85 -8.14 -0.24
C LYS A 67 -10.11 -8.91 -1.53
N ASP A 68 -11.21 -8.62 -2.17
CA ASP A 68 -11.64 -9.27 -3.41
C ASP A 68 -10.96 -8.72 -4.68
N ASP A 69 -10.30 -7.57 -4.57
CA ASP A 69 -9.53 -6.95 -5.65
C ASP A 69 -8.42 -6.05 -5.09
N ARG A 70 -7.60 -5.50 -5.97
CA ARG A 70 -6.57 -4.52 -5.67
C ARG A 70 -7.12 -3.28 -4.97
N LEU A 71 -6.26 -2.57 -4.26
CA LEU A 71 -6.61 -1.32 -3.61
C LEU A 71 -7.06 -0.27 -4.64
N THR A 72 -8.19 0.38 -4.37
CA THR A 72 -8.73 1.46 -5.22
C THR A 72 -8.61 2.83 -4.57
N VAL A 73 -8.65 2.87 -3.23
CA VAL A 73 -8.51 4.07 -2.41
C VAL A 73 -7.50 3.79 -1.31
N GLY A 74 -6.46 4.60 -1.23
CA GLY A 74 -5.40 4.47 -0.22
C GLY A 74 -5.81 5.03 1.13
N GLN A 75 -5.03 4.68 2.16
CA GLN A 75 -5.14 5.21 3.53
C GLN A 75 -4.01 6.19 3.87
N ALA A 76 -2.97 6.23 3.06
CA ALA A 76 -1.81 7.11 3.18
C ALA A 76 -1.38 7.55 1.78
N ASP A 77 -0.76 8.71 1.67
CA ASP A 77 -0.40 9.32 0.39
C ASP A 77 1.00 9.95 0.36
N GLY A 78 1.65 10.16 1.50
CA GLY A 78 3.02 10.69 1.59
C GLY A 78 4.07 9.62 1.33
N MET A 79 5.01 9.90 0.39
CA MET A 79 6.15 9.04 0.05
C MET A 79 7.45 9.81 0.26
N ALA A 80 8.23 9.41 1.26
CA ALA A 80 9.52 10.02 1.55
C ALA A 80 10.59 9.70 0.48
N CYS A 81 11.64 10.50 0.42
CA CYS A 81 12.77 10.37 -0.49
C CYS A 81 13.31 8.94 -0.57
N ARG A 82 13.56 8.31 0.56
CA ARG A 82 14.03 6.91 0.65
C ARG A 82 13.11 5.93 -0.08
N THR A 83 11.81 6.15 -0.04
CA THR A 83 10.83 5.31 -0.75
C THR A 83 10.94 5.52 -2.26
N LEU A 84 11.16 6.76 -2.71
CA LEU A 84 11.38 7.08 -4.13
C LEU A 84 12.69 6.49 -4.66
N GLU A 85 13.77 6.50 -3.86
CA GLU A 85 15.03 5.83 -4.20
C GLU A 85 14.81 4.32 -4.42
N MET A 86 14.00 3.69 -3.57
CA MET A 86 13.62 2.30 -3.76
C MET A 86 12.78 2.10 -5.03
N PHE A 87 11.84 2.99 -5.34
CA PHE A 87 11.07 2.93 -6.59
C PHE A 87 11.95 3.12 -7.83
N GLN A 88 13.05 3.87 -7.70
CA GLN A 88 14.05 3.98 -8.77
C GLN A 88 14.71 2.64 -9.07
N ALA A 89 15.01 1.84 -8.05
CA ALA A 89 15.54 0.49 -8.24
C ALA A 89 14.56 -0.44 -8.96
N TYR A 90 13.24 -0.23 -8.82
CA TYR A 90 12.20 -0.93 -9.58
C TYR A 90 11.92 -0.32 -10.96
N GLY A 91 12.48 0.84 -11.28
CA GLY A 91 12.34 1.52 -12.57
C GLY A 91 11.03 2.30 -12.76
N PHE A 92 10.30 2.63 -11.68
CA PHE A 92 9.07 3.41 -11.79
C PHE A 92 9.02 4.72 -10.96
N ALA A 93 10.14 5.16 -10.37
CA ALA A 93 10.18 6.40 -9.60
C ALA A 93 9.77 7.62 -10.44
N GLU A 94 10.23 7.71 -11.70
CA GLU A 94 9.89 8.83 -12.58
C GLU A 94 8.39 8.93 -12.83
N GLN A 95 7.71 7.80 -13.07
CA GLN A 95 6.26 7.76 -13.25
C GLN A 95 5.52 8.24 -11.99
N VAL A 96 6.00 7.84 -10.82
CA VAL A 96 5.46 8.31 -9.53
C VAL A 96 5.63 9.82 -9.40
N ILE A 97 6.82 10.36 -9.67
CA ILE A 97 7.12 11.80 -9.58
C ILE A 97 6.25 12.61 -10.56
N GLN A 98 6.04 12.10 -11.78
CA GLN A 98 5.19 12.76 -12.78
C GLN A 98 3.71 12.82 -12.37
N GLU A 99 3.20 11.80 -11.66
CA GLU A 99 1.82 11.73 -11.19
C GLU A 99 1.60 12.46 -9.86
N ALA A 100 2.62 12.54 -9.02
CA ALA A 100 2.56 13.00 -7.65
C ALA A 100 2.57 14.53 -7.53
N TYR A 101 2.20 15.01 -6.34
CA TYR A 101 2.49 16.35 -5.90
C TYR A 101 3.82 16.38 -5.14
N GLY A 102 4.79 17.18 -5.62
CA GLY A 102 6.08 17.37 -4.94
C GLY A 102 5.95 18.25 -3.71
N VAL A 103 6.43 17.80 -2.56
CA VAL A 103 6.46 18.58 -1.32
C VAL A 103 7.83 19.18 -1.16
N ASN A 104 7.97 20.48 -1.50
CA ASN A 104 9.25 21.19 -1.39
C ASN A 104 9.37 21.92 -0.05
N GLU A 105 8.25 22.49 0.43
CA GLU A 105 8.22 23.33 1.61
C GLU A 105 7.03 22.97 2.52
N VAL A 106 7.19 23.23 3.82
CA VAL A 106 6.14 23.10 4.83
C VAL A 106 5.89 24.45 5.47
N ALA A 107 4.64 24.91 5.45
CA ALA A 107 4.22 26.13 6.12
C ALA A 107 3.59 25.81 7.49
N PHE A 108 3.90 26.62 8.49
CA PHE A 108 3.33 26.53 9.83
C PHE A 108 2.51 27.77 10.13
N TRP A 109 1.29 27.55 10.54
CA TRP A 109 0.33 28.61 10.92
C TRP A 109 -0.09 28.45 12.36
N LYS A 110 -0.19 29.57 13.08
CA LYS A 110 -0.59 29.64 14.50
C LYS A 110 -1.58 30.77 14.68
N PRO A 111 -2.35 30.77 15.79
CA PRO A 111 -3.12 31.92 16.16
C PRO A 111 -2.26 33.19 16.23
N ASP A 112 -2.76 34.31 15.70
CA ASP A 112 -2.06 35.59 15.75
C ASP A 112 -2.08 36.07 17.22
N PRO A 113 -0.90 36.36 17.82
CA PRO A 113 -0.86 36.83 19.22
C PRO A 113 -1.59 38.13 19.46
N SER A 114 -1.78 38.97 18.43
CA SER A 114 -2.50 40.23 18.51
C SER A 114 -4.01 40.08 18.35
N ASP A 115 -4.46 39.02 17.68
CA ASP A 115 -5.87 38.68 17.46
C ASP A 115 -6.05 37.18 17.29
N LEU A 116 -6.39 36.49 18.36
CA LEU A 116 -6.54 35.02 18.38
C LEU A 116 -7.69 34.50 17.50
N SER A 117 -8.54 35.37 16.95
CA SER A 117 -9.58 34.99 15.98
C SER A 117 -9.01 34.78 14.56
N HIS A 118 -7.77 35.18 14.34
CA HIS A 118 -7.06 35.03 13.08
C HIS A 118 -5.83 34.11 13.24
N ILE A 119 -5.39 33.53 12.14
CA ILE A 119 -4.15 32.76 12.07
C ILE A 119 -3.12 33.53 11.24
N ALA A 120 -1.86 33.43 11.64
CA ALA A 120 -0.73 34.02 10.92
C ALA A 120 0.32 32.93 10.62
N ARG A 121 1.00 33.08 9.48
CA ARG A 121 2.11 32.17 9.14
C ARG A 121 3.28 32.45 10.10
N SER A 122 3.61 31.46 10.92
CA SER A 122 4.72 31.58 11.89
C SER A 122 6.08 31.22 11.30
N SER A 123 6.11 30.29 10.35
CA SER A 123 7.33 29.88 9.65
C SER A 123 7.04 29.14 8.34
N LYS A 124 8.05 29.03 7.49
CA LYS A 124 8.11 28.19 6.33
C LYS A 124 9.52 27.58 6.26
N ILE A 125 9.60 26.29 6.07
CA ILE A 125 10.87 25.55 6.03
C ILE A 125 10.89 24.61 4.83
N ASP A 126 12.06 24.23 4.36
CA ASP A 126 12.21 23.16 3.38
C ASP A 126 11.74 21.83 3.99
N ASP A 127 11.03 21.01 3.22
CA ASP A 127 10.51 19.70 3.70
C ASP A 127 11.64 18.67 3.80
N VAL A 128 12.64 18.76 2.94
CA VAL A 128 13.82 17.88 2.90
C VAL A 128 15.05 18.75 2.99
N GLU A 129 16.00 18.35 3.82
CA GLU A 129 17.30 19.02 3.93
C GLU A 129 18.06 18.93 2.61
N GLU A 130 18.78 20.02 2.28
CA GLU A 130 19.64 20.09 1.11
C GLU A 130 20.68 18.95 1.14
N ASP A 131 21.00 18.39 -0.01
CA ASP A 131 21.97 17.29 -0.21
C ASP A 131 21.62 15.94 0.45
N LEU A 132 20.43 15.79 1.04
CA LEU A 132 20.03 14.54 1.68
C LEU A 132 19.66 13.45 0.66
N SER A 133 19.01 13.82 -0.44
CA SER A 133 18.57 12.91 -1.50
C SER A 133 18.32 13.65 -2.81
N GLU A 134 18.63 13.01 -3.93
CA GLU A 134 18.19 13.45 -5.25
C GLU A 134 16.69 13.25 -5.50
N MET A 135 16.02 12.47 -4.66
CA MET A 135 14.60 12.18 -4.78
C MET A 135 13.77 13.14 -3.92
N PRO A 136 12.62 13.64 -4.42
CA PRO A 136 11.73 14.47 -3.64
C PRO A 136 10.90 13.68 -2.63
N HIS A 137 10.36 14.35 -1.62
CA HIS A 137 9.16 13.89 -0.92
C HIS A 137 7.93 14.21 -1.78
N VAL A 138 7.03 13.25 -1.96
CA VAL A 138 5.84 13.41 -2.81
C VAL A 138 4.56 12.92 -2.11
N ILE A 139 3.43 13.46 -2.56
CA ILE A 139 2.10 12.98 -2.19
C ILE A 139 1.45 12.34 -3.41
N ILE A 140 1.08 11.09 -3.29
CA ILE A 140 0.41 10.30 -4.33
C ILE A 140 -0.52 9.29 -3.69
N ASN A 141 -1.68 9.04 -4.29
CA ASN A 141 -2.61 8.03 -3.77
C ASN A 141 -1.95 6.64 -3.71
N GLN A 142 -2.03 6.00 -2.55
CA GLN A 142 -1.45 4.68 -2.28
C GLN A 142 -1.86 3.61 -3.31
N ALA A 143 -3.09 3.68 -3.84
CA ALA A 143 -3.54 2.75 -4.85
C ALA A 143 -2.71 2.82 -6.15
N ARG A 144 -2.13 4.00 -6.48
CA ARG A 144 -1.23 4.16 -7.62
C ARG A 144 0.09 3.41 -7.40
N ILE A 145 0.61 3.47 -6.18
CA ILE A 145 1.82 2.71 -5.81
C ILE A 145 1.57 1.20 -5.92
N HIS A 146 0.40 0.73 -5.50
CA HIS A 146 0.01 -0.67 -5.71
C HIS A 146 -0.02 -1.04 -7.20
N ASP A 147 -0.59 -0.18 -8.05
CA ASP A 147 -0.64 -0.41 -9.50
C ASP A 147 0.77 -0.53 -10.11
N HIS A 148 1.72 0.30 -9.68
CA HIS A 148 3.12 0.21 -10.14
C HIS A 148 3.78 -1.12 -9.74
N PHE A 149 3.65 -1.54 -8.48
CA PHE A 149 4.18 -2.83 -8.05
C PHE A 149 3.53 -4.02 -8.78
N LEU A 150 2.20 -4.01 -8.95
CA LEU A 150 1.49 -5.03 -9.71
C LEU A 150 1.97 -5.09 -11.18
N ASN A 151 2.27 -3.93 -11.77
CA ASN A 151 2.84 -3.86 -13.11
C ASN A 151 4.26 -4.44 -13.16
N VAL A 152 5.12 -4.15 -12.18
CA VAL A 152 6.45 -4.78 -12.06
C VAL A 152 6.33 -6.30 -11.96
N MET A 153 5.47 -6.80 -11.08
CA MET A 153 5.24 -8.23 -10.89
C MET A 153 4.74 -8.91 -12.15
N LYS A 154 3.79 -8.31 -12.85
CA LYS A 154 3.22 -8.85 -14.10
C LYS A 154 4.24 -8.98 -15.23
N HIS A 155 5.21 -8.06 -15.31
CA HIS A 155 6.25 -8.06 -16.36
C HIS A 155 7.58 -8.64 -15.87
N SER A 156 7.58 -9.24 -14.69
CA SER A 156 8.75 -9.89 -14.12
C SER A 156 9.01 -11.28 -14.72
N ALA A 157 10.15 -11.87 -14.36
CA ALA A 157 10.54 -13.21 -14.81
C ALA A 157 9.55 -14.30 -14.37
N ALA A 158 8.92 -14.15 -13.19
CA ALA A 158 7.96 -15.12 -12.64
C ALA A 158 6.49 -14.79 -12.94
N GLU A 159 6.20 -13.61 -13.55
CA GLU A 159 4.84 -13.16 -13.89
C GLU A 159 3.85 -13.31 -12.72
N THR A 160 4.29 -12.90 -11.52
CA THR A 160 3.56 -13.13 -10.28
C THR A 160 2.29 -12.27 -10.21
N GLU A 161 1.16 -12.90 -9.90
CA GLU A 161 -0.13 -12.22 -9.71
C GLU A 161 -0.73 -12.58 -8.35
N PRO A 162 -1.36 -11.60 -7.64
CA PRO A 162 -1.98 -11.86 -6.35
C PRO A 162 -3.19 -12.79 -6.41
N TYR A 163 -3.40 -13.52 -5.32
CA TYR A 163 -4.62 -14.28 -5.04
C TYR A 163 -5.50 -13.47 -4.08
N TYR A 164 -6.46 -12.76 -4.64
CA TYR A 164 -7.44 -11.98 -3.87
C TYR A 164 -8.56 -12.86 -3.28
N ALA A 165 -9.35 -12.28 -2.36
CA ALA A 165 -10.43 -12.94 -1.64
C ALA A 165 -9.97 -14.20 -0.86
N ARG A 166 -8.76 -14.16 -0.28
CA ARG A 166 -8.16 -15.21 0.55
C ARG A 166 -7.90 -14.68 1.95
N LYS A 167 -8.76 -15.04 2.88
CA LYS A 167 -8.61 -14.68 4.29
C LYS A 167 -7.82 -15.77 5.00
N LEU A 168 -6.65 -15.44 5.52
CA LEU A 168 -5.91 -16.35 6.38
C LEU A 168 -6.73 -16.63 7.65
N ILE A 169 -6.97 -17.91 7.94
CA ILE A 169 -7.66 -18.34 9.15
C ILE A 169 -6.73 -19.07 10.12
N ASP A 170 -5.69 -19.74 9.60
CA ASP A 170 -4.73 -20.44 10.43
C ASP A 170 -3.35 -20.53 9.78
N LEU A 171 -2.30 -20.57 10.60
CA LEU A 171 -0.92 -20.81 10.22
C LEU A 171 -0.27 -21.68 11.29
N THR A 172 0.32 -22.79 10.86
CA THR A 172 1.05 -23.72 11.72
C THR A 172 2.45 -23.97 11.20
N VAL A 173 3.39 -24.26 12.10
CA VAL A 173 4.78 -24.60 11.77
C VAL A 173 5.09 -26.00 12.28
N ASP A 174 5.41 -26.91 11.38
CA ASP A 174 5.86 -28.27 11.69
C ASP A 174 7.37 -28.36 11.52
N HIS A 175 8.08 -28.28 12.63
CA HIS A 175 9.56 -28.33 12.67
C HIS A 175 10.12 -29.72 12.26
N ALA A 176 9.31 -30.76 12.17
CA ALA A 176 9.73 -32.07 11.69
C ALA A 176 9.71 -32.18 10.15
N ASN A 177 9.01 -31.29 9.47
CA ASN A 177 8.97 -31.21 8.02
C ASN A 177 10.03 -30.23 7.51
N GLU A 178 11.15 -30.78 7.01
CA GLU A 178 12.28 -29.95 6.53
C GLU A 178 12.00 -29.29 5.16
N GLU A 179 11.12 -29.85 4.34
CA GLU A 179 10.90 -29.34 2.99
C GLU A 179 9.89 -28.18 2.95
N TYR A 180 8.73 -28.34 3.59
CA TYR A 180 7.66 -27.32 3.67
C TYR A 180 7.10 -27.22 5.09
N PRO A 181 7.84 -26.61 6.02
CA PRO A 181 7.48 -26.61 7.44
C PRO A 181 6.24 -25.76 7.76
N VAL A 182 5.89 -24.81 6.91
CA VAL A 182 4.79 -23.86 7.18
C VAL A 182 3.54 -24.26 6.40
N THR A 183 2.42 -24.39 7.11
CA THR A 183 1.11 -24.65 6.52
C THR A 183 0.20 -23.46 6.79
N LEU A 184 -0.37 -22.87 5.73
CA LEU A 184 -1.35 -21.79 5.83
C LEU A 184 -2.71 -22.29 5.33
N THR A 185 -3.75 -21.96 6.06
CA THR A 185 -5.14 -22.29 5.72
C THR A 185 -5.90 -21.00 5.45
N PHE A 186 -6.52 -20.91 4.28
CA PHE A 186 -7.27 -19.75 3.83
C PHE A 186 -8.74 -20.10 3.66
N GLU A 187 -9.61 -19.17 4.03
CA GLU A 187 -11.01 -19.15 3.67
C GLU A 187 -11.18 -18.28 2.42
N ARG A 188 -11.76 -18.87 1.37
CA ARG A 188 -12.07 -18.15 0.13
C ARG A 188 -13.45 -17.53 0.25
N ALA A 189 -13.54 -16.20 0.01
CA ALA A 189 -14.82 -15.53 -0.13
C ALA A 189 -15.44 -15.91 -1.48
N VAL A 190 -16.50 -16.70 -1.46
CA VAL A 190 -17.32 -16.96 -2.65
C VAL A 190 -18.42 -15.90 -2.70
N THR A 191 -18.34 -14.97 -3.64
CA THR A 191 -19.38 -13.97 -3.91
C THR A 191 -20.69 -14.68 -4.23
N HIS A 192 -21.76 -14.36 -3.46
CA HIS A 192 -23.17 -14.76 -3.63
C HIS A 192 -23.70 -16.01 -2.92
N SER A 193 -22.94 -16.76 -2.12
CA SER A 193 -23.56 -17.72 -1.23
C SER A 193 -22.97 -17.64 0.17
N GLN A 194 -23.79 -17.28 1.14
CA GLN A 194 -23.41 -17.23 2.57
C GLN A 194 -23.10 -18.61 3.17
N PHE A 195 -23.16 -19.69 2.40
CA PHE A 195 -23.13 -21.07 2.91
C PHE A 195 -22.03 -21.97 2.33
N ASN A 196 -21.24 -21.54 1.35
CA ASN A 196 -20.13 -22.36 0.83
C ASN A 196 -18.80 -21.59 0.96
N ARG A 197 -18.17 -21.72 2.14
CA ARG A 197 -16.80 -21.25 2.37
C ARG A 197 -15.85 -22.35 1.91
N GLU A 198 -15.20 -22.13 0.79
CA GLU A 198 -14.13 -23.04 0.36
C GLU A 198 -12.89 -22.77 1.20
N VAL A 199 -12.32 -23.84 1.74
CA VAL A 199 -11.05 -23.80 2.47
C VAL A 199 -9.95 -24.28 1.56
N GLU A 200 -8.90 -23.47 1.41
CA GLU A 200 -7.70 -23.79 0.62
C GLU A 200 -6.51 -23.85 1.57
N THR A 201 -5.61 -24.79 1.35
CA THR A 201 -4.41 -24.97 2.15
C THR A 201 -3.18 -24.94 1.24
N VAL A 202 -2.14 -24.21 1.66
CA VAL A 202 -0.83 -24.17 0.97
C VAL A 202 0.28 -24.45 1.98
N ARG A 203 1.27 -25.23 1.57
CA ARG A 203 2.49 -25.47 2.34
C ARG A 203 3.66 -24.71 1.73
N CYS A 204 4.52 -24.14 2.55
CA CYS A 204 5.65 -23.35 2.07
C CYS A 204 6.88 -23.48 2.97
N LYS A 205 8.02 -23.04 2.44
CA LYS A 205 9.27 -22.94 3.20
C LYS A 205 9.21 -21.74 4.14
N TYR A 206 8.68 -20.60 3.65
CA TYR A 206 8.59 -19.35 4.39
C TYR A 206 7.22 -18.71 4.25
N ALA A 207 6.71 -18.15 5.34
CA ALA A 207 5.52 -17.30 5.34
C ALA A 207 5.89 -15.90 5.86
N VAL A 208 5.41 -14.85 5.17
CA VAL A 208 5.66 -13.45 5.53
C VAL A 208 4.35 -12.74 5.75
N GLY A 209 4.13 -12.24 6.97
CA GLY A 209 2.95 -11.46 7.33
C GLY A 209 3.09 -9.99 6.94
N CYS A 210 2.32 -9.56 5.94
CA CYS A 210 2.16 -8.17 5.51
C CYS A 210 0.70 -7.71 5.66
N ASP A 211 -0.05 -8.34 6.56
CA ASP A 211 -1.48 -8.22 6.78
C ASP A 211 -1.87 -7.14 7.81
N GLY A 212 -0.92 -6.27 8.15
CA GLY A 212 -1.15 -4.99 8.82
C GLY A 212 -1.36 -5.06 10.33
N ALA A 213 -1.98 -4.01 10.88
CA ALA A 213 -2.09 -3.81 12.33
C ALA A 213 -2.88 -4.93 13.04
N ARG A 214 -3.83 -5.56 12.35
CA ARG A 214 -4.66 -6.66 12.89
C ARG A 214 -4.19 -8.03 12.38
N SER A 215 -2.90 -8.18 12.12
CA SER A 215 -2.27 -9.34 11.52
C SER A 215 -2.74 -10.68 12.11
N GLN A 216 -3.24 -11.55 11.27
CA GLN A 216 -3.55 -12.92 11.61
C GLN A 216 -2.27 -13.78 11.70
N VAL A 217 -1.28 -13.48 10.83
CA VAL A 217 0.03 -14.16 10.90
C VAL A 217 0.65 -13.95 12.27
N ARG A 218 0.70 -12.71 12.78
CA ARG A 218 1.23 -12.40 14.11
C ARG A 218 0.52 -13.18 15.22
N LYS A 219 -0.81 -13.27 15.16
CA LYS A 219 -1.59 -14.04 16.14
C LYS A 219 -1.28 -15.52 16.07
N SER A 220 -1.21 -16.09 14.86
CA SER A 220 -0.95 -17.53 14.66
C SER A 220 0.43 -17.96 15.14
N ILE A 221 1.43 -17.08 15.13
CA ILE A 221 2.77 -17.35 15.71
C ILE A 221 2.89 -16.98 17.19
N GLY A 222 1.77 -16.66 17.85
CA GLY A 222 1.73 -16.41 19.30
C GLY A 222 2.26 -15.05 19.74
N HIS A 223 2.33 -14.06 18.82
CA HIS A 223 2.79 -12.71 19.15
C HIS A 223 1.63 -11.71 19.24
N GLU A 224 1.78 -10.73 20.13
CA GLU A 224 0.84 -9.63 20.34
C GLU A 224 1.55 -8.28 20.13
N LEU A 225 0.75 -7.23 19.87
CA LEU A 225 1.24 -5.86 19.94
C LEU A 225 1.32 -5.45 21.41
N VAL A 226 2.50 -5.02 21.84
CA VAL A 226 2.74 -4.48 23.18
C VAL A 226 2.89 -2.97 23.06
N GLY A 227 2.22 -2.20 23.92
CA GLY A 227 2.29 -0.74 23.96
C GLY A 227 0.97 -0.13 24.43
N ASP A 228 0.96 1.19 24.52
CA ASP A 228 -0.18 1.97 24.98
C ASP A 228 -1.02 2.45 23.79
N ALA A 229 -2.34 2.37 23.93
CA ALA A 229 -3.28 2.97 23.00
C ALA A 229 -3.37 4.47 23.31
N LEU A 230 -3.01 5.32 22.35
CA LEU A 230 -3.25 6.75 22.44
C LEU A 230 -4.73 7.04 22.16
N ASN A 231 -5.43 7.67 23.11
CA ASN A 231 -6.82 8.10 22.95
C ASN A 231 -6.88 9.41 22.13
N GLN A 232 -6.28 9.39 20.93
CA GLN A 232 -6.30 10.52 20.00
C GLN A 232 -7.10 10.14 18.76
N ALA A 233 -8.05 10.99 18.39
CA ALA A 233 -8.81 10.85 17.15
C ALA A 233 -8.13 11.63 16.04
N TRP A 234 -7.97 10.95 14.89
CA TRP A 234 -7.49 11.56 13.63
C TRP A 234 -8.62 11.51 12.62
N GLY A 235 -8.94 12.67 12.02
CA GLY A 235 -9.86 12.78 10.90
C GLY A 235 -9.08 13.01 9.62
N VAL A 236 -9.47 12.35 8.52
CA VAL A 236 -8.93 12.59 7.17
C VAL A 236 -10.09 12.93 6.25
N MET A 237 -9.90 13.98 5.43
CA MET A 237 -10.92 14.46 4.52
C MET A 237 -10.28 15.00 3.25
N ASP A 238 -10.76 14.51 2.10
CA ASP A 238 -10.43 15.06 0.79
C ASP A 238 -11.49 16.09 0.40
N VAL A 239 -11.05 17.30 0.05
CA VAL A 239 -11.95 18.43 -0.21
C VAL A 239 -11.60 19.11 -1.53
N LEU A 240 -12.60 19.32 -2.36
CA LEU A 240 -12.53 20.29 -3.45
C LEU A 240 -12.91 21.66 -2.89
N ALA A 241 -11.93 22.45 -2.54
CA ALA A 241 -12.14 23.73 -1.87
C ALA A 241 -12.09 24.92 -2.85
N VAL A 242 -12.97 25.90 -2.60
CA VAL A 242 -12.81 27.26 -3.08
C VAL A 242 -12.33 28.08 -1.87
N THR A 243 -11.10 28.60 -1.93
CA THR A 243 -10.47 29.24 -0.80
C THR A 243 -9.48 30.31 -1.25
N ASP A 244 -9.29 31.32 -0.42
CA ASP A 244 -8.26 32.34 -0.51
C ASP A 244 -7.05 32.06 0.40
N PHE A 245 -7.03 30.89 1.04
CA PHE A 245 -5.90 30.49 1.90
C PHE A 245 -4.60 30.45 1.08
N PRO A 246 -3.60 31.31 1.43
CA PRO A 246 -2.46 31.56 0.55
C PRO A 246 -1.55 30.34 0.35
N ASP A 247 -1.49 29.43 1.34
CA ASP A 247 -0.64 28.24 1.33
C ASP A 247 -1.39 26.96 0.96
N ILE A 248 -2.57 27.08 0.31
CA ILE A 248 -3.39 25.90 -0.07
C ILE A 248 -2.64 24.87 -0.92
N ARG A 249 -1.57 25.27 -1.60
CA ARG A 249 -0.75 24.36 -2.42
C ARG A 249 0.51 23.86 -1.71
N LEU A 250 0.68 24.19 -0.45
CA LEU A 250 1.80 23.72 0.36
C LEU A 250 1.32 22.65 1.36
N LYS A 251 2.23 21.78 1.78
CA LYS A 251 2.03 21.02 3.01
C LYS A 251 1.98 22.01 4.16
N THR A 252 0.88 22.09 4.86
CA THR A 252 0.64 23.10 5.87
C THR A 252 0.19 22.48 7.19
N ALA A 253 0.83 22.86 8.28
CA ALA A 253 0.41 22.54 9.63
C ALA A 253 -0.26 23.79 10.26
N ILE A 254 -1.53 23.67 10.61
CA ILE A 254 -2.30 24.72 11.27
C ILE A 254 -2.54 24.29 12.71
N GLN A 255 -2.01 25.05 13.65
CA GLN A 255 -2.24 24.85 15.08
C GLN A 255 -3.43 25.71 15.51
N SER A 256 -4.40 25.11 16.20
CA SER A 256 -5.45 25.87 16.91
C SER A 256 -5.02 26.19 18.34
N THR A 257 -5.76 27.05 18.99
CA THR A 257 -5.61 27.37 20.43
C THR A 257 -5.97 26.20 21.33
#